data_a831f16b7de7b7d29af1c92336788104
#
_entry.id   a831f16b7de7b7d29af1c92336788104
#
_cell.length_a   1.000
_cell.length_b   1.000
_cell.length_c   1.000
_cell.angle_alpha   90.00
_cell.angle_beta   90.00
_cell.angle_gamma   90.00
#
_symmetry.space_group_name_H-M   'P 1'
#
loop_
_entity.id
_entity.type
_entity.pdbx_description
1 polymer ?
#
loop_
_entity_poly.entity_id
_entity_poly.type
_entity_poly.pdbx_seq_one_letter_code
_entity_poly.pdbx_strand_id
1 'polypeptide(L)'
;YLAQDYSEEELMEASVQKELDENVAAVVAMYNSPIPWVRIHNLPDHVYFNHAQHVNVGNVECQSCHGPIQEMEVVYQWSPLSMGWCINCHRNSEVDQNNAYYEEHYHNLSDEATVEDIGGTECQKCHY
;
A
#
# COMPACT_ATOMS: atom_id res chain seq x y z
N TYR A 1 8.28 3.36 14.71
CA TYR A 1 8.34 4.14 15.97
C TYR A 1 9.76 4.47 16.42
N LEU A 2 10.74 3.60 16.22
CA LEU A 2 12.13 3.81 16.67
C LEU A 2 13.02 4.49 15.62
N ALA A 3 12.65 4.49 14.36
CA ALA A 3 13.49 5.03 13.29
C ALA A 3 13.36 6.54 13.07
N GLN A 4 12.46 7.22 13.78
CA GLN A 4 12.25 8.67 13.62
C GLN A 4 13.17 9.54 14.47
N ASP A 5 13.82 8.97 15.50
CA ASP A 5 14.56 9.74 16.49
C ASP A 5 16.08 9.64 16.36
N TYR A 6 16.61 8.79 15.48
CA TYR A 6 18.05 8.57 15.33
C TYR A 6 18.55 8.84 13.91
N SER A 7 19.67 9.52 13.77
CA SER A 7 20.40 9.63 12.50
C SER A 7 21.09 8.29 12.15
N GLU A 8 21.44 8.10 10.86
CA GLU A 8 22.15 6.88 10.43
C GLU A 8 23.47 6.66 11.19
N GLU A 9 24.15 7.73 11.58
CA GLU A 9 25.39 7.64 12.35
C GLU A 9 25.13 7.22 13.79
N GLU A 10 24.08 7.73 14.43
CA GLU A 10 23.67 7.34 15.79
C GLU A 10 23.19 5.88 15.85
N LEU A 11 22.52 5.40 14.82
CA LEU A 11 22.10 3.97 14.71
C LEU A 11 23.31 3.01 14.63
N MET A 12 24.46 3.48 14.19
CA MET A 12 25.70 2.70 14.11
C MET A 12 26.47 2.64 15.43
N GLU A 13 26.10 3.42 16.44
CA GLU A 13 26.73 3.35 17.76
C GLU A 13 26.33 2.05 18.49
N ALA A 14 27.33 1.36 19.05
CA ALA A 14 27.12 0.06 19.70
C ALA A 14 26.15 0.12 20.89
N SER A 15 26.01 1.28 21.55
CA SER A 15 25.06 1.49 22.64
C SER A 15 23.62 1.55 22.16
N VAL A 16 23.38 2.27 21.05
CA VAL A 16 22.05 2.39 20.43
C VAL A 16 21.64 1.06 19.81
N GLN A 17 22.56 0.40 19.13
CA GLN A 17 22.29 -0.92 18.56
C GLN A 17 21.90 -1.94 19.64
N LYS A 18 22.60 -1.94 20.79
CA LYS A 18 22.25 -2.83 21.90
C LYS A 18 20.86 -2.54 22.45
N GLU A 19 20.49 -1.27 22.62
CA GLU A 19 19.16 -0.88 23.08
C GLU A 19 18.08 -1.30 22.08
N LEU A 20 18.33 -1.13 20.77
CA LEU A 20 17.45 -1.60 19.73
C LEU A 20 17.25 -3.12 19.77
N ASP A 21 18.34 -3.88 19.89
CA ASP A 21 18.30 -5.34 19.95
C ASP A 21 17.53 -5.82 21.20
N GLU A 22 17.71 -5.19 22.36
CA GLU A 22 16.98 -5.49 23.59
C GLU A 22 15.47 -5.19 23.42
N ASN A 23 15.12 -4.06 22.82
CA ASN A 23 13.73 -3.68 22.55
C ASN A 23 13.07 -4.64 21.53
N VAL A 24 13.77 -4.98 20.46
CA VAL A 24 13.29 -5.97 19.47
C VAL A 24 13.08 -7.32 20.13
N ALA A 25 14.05 -7.79 20.93
CA ALA A 25 13.95 -9.05 21.64
C ALA A 25 12.77 -9.08 22.63
N ALA A 26 12.50 -7.95 23.32
CA ALA A 26 11.36 -7.84 24.22
C ALA A 26 10.03 -7.94 23.47
N VAL A 27 9.91 -7.26 22.30
CA VAL A 27 8.72 -7.33 21.46
C VAL A 27 8.53 -8.75 20.91
N VAL A 28 9.59 -9.37 20.41
CA VAL A 28 9.54 -10.76 19.90
C VAL A 28 9.12 -11.75 20.99
N ALA A 29 9.63 -11.56 22.22
CA ALA A 29 9.27 -12.43 23.35
C ALA A 29 7.79 -12.33 23.76
N MET A 30 7.09 -11.25 23.41
CA MET A 30 5.66 -11.13 23.65
C MET A 30 4.82 -12.03 22.72
N TYR A 31 5.38 -12.49 21.60
CA TYR A 31 4.67 -13.27 20.60
C TYR A 31 5.09 -14.73 20.62
N ASN A 32 4.40 -15.54 21.42
CA ASN A 32 4.57 -17.00 21.45
C ASN A 32 3.77 -17.72 20.35
N SER A 33 2.99 -16.99 19.57
CA SER A 33 2.11 -17.50 18.52
C SER A 33 2.03 -16.47 17.38
N PRO A 34 1.52 -16.83 16.20
CA PRO A 34 1.26 -15.88 15.13
C PRO A 34 0.39 -14.71 15.63
N ILE A 35 0.70 -13.50 15.16
CA ILE A 35 -0.03 -12.29 15.55
C ILE A 35 -1.50 -12.46 15.16
N PRO A 36 -2.45 -12.29 16.09
CA PRO A 36 -3.88 -12.39 15.78
C PRO A 36 -4.36 -11.10 15.09
N TRP A 37 -4.04 -10.97 13.82
CA TRP A 37 -4.42 -9.81 13.03
C TRP A 37 -5.94 -9.63 12.96
N VAL A 38 -6.39 -8.40 13.22
CA VAL A 38 -7.79 -8.01 13.00
C VAL A 38 -7.91 -7.38 11.62
N ARG A 39 -8.79 -7.96 10.77
CA ARG A 39 -9.08 -7.41 9.45
C ARG A 39 -9.95 -6.17 9.61
N ILE A 40 -9.39 -5.00 9.34
CA ILE A 40 -10.07 -3.71 9.44
C ILE A 40 -10.64 -3.29 8.09
N HIS A 41 -9.86 -3.45 7.01
CA HIS A 41 -10.30 -3.10 5.67
C HIS A 41 -11.06 -4.26 5.04
N ASN A 42 -12.36 -4.03 4.77
CA ASN A 42 -13.26 -5.07 4.27
C ASN A 42 -13.47 -4.92 2.77
N LEU A 43 -12.89 -5.85 2.01
CA LEU A 43 -13.27 -6.13 0.63
C LEU A 43 -14.06 -7.45 0.61
N PRO A 44 -15.09 -7.59 -0.27
CA PRO A 44 -15.74 -8.87 -0.48
C PRO A 44 -14.73 -9.93 -0.93
N ASP A 45 -14.92 -11.18 -0.51
CA ASP A 45 -13.96 -12.26 -0.78
C ASP A 45 -13.80 -12.60 -2.27
N HIS A 46 -14.78 -12.22 -3.09
CA HIS A 46 -14.75 -12.39 -4.55
C HIS A 46 -14.05 -11.23 -5.29
N VAL A 47 -13.47 -10.27 -4.55
CA VAL A 47 -12.73 -9.16 -5.14
C VAL A 47 -11.23 -9.36 -4.93
N TYR A 48 -10.52 -9.45 -6.03
CA TYR A 48 -9.06 -9.47 -6.01
C TYR A 48 -8.51 -8.05 -5.93
N PHE A 49 -7.62 -7.83 -4.98
CA PHE A 49 -6.90 -6.57 -4.83
C PHE A 49 -5.41 -6.83 -4.62
N ASN A 50 -4.57 -6.23 -5.44
CA ASN A 50 -3.12 -6.37 -5.37
C ASN A 50 -2.46 -5.02 -5.04
N HIS A 51 -1.90 -4.90 -3.85
CA HIS A 51 -1.17 -3.70 -3.44
C HIS A 51 0.02 -3.37 -4.37
N ALA A 52 0.78 -4.37 -4.80
CA ALA A 52 1.95 -4.14 -5.65
C ALA A 52 1.55 -3.48 -6.98
N GLN A 53 0.41 -3.87 -7.55
CA GLN A 53 -0.10 -3.26 -8.78
C GLN A 53 -0.45 -1.78 -8.58
N HIS A 54 -1.01 -1.41 -7.43
CA HIS A 54 -1.39 -0.03 -7.15
C HIS A 54 -0.21 0.84 -6.71
N VAL A 55 0.62 0.32 -5.81
CA VAL A 55 1.71 1.10 -5.20
C VAL A 55 2.96 1.11 -6.09
N ASN A 56 3.42 -0.06 -6.55
CA ASN A 56 4.69 -0.14 -7.28
C ASN A 56 4.52 0.16 -8.76
N VAL A 57 3.42 -0.27 -9.39
CA VAL A 57 3.18 -0.05 -10.82
C VAL A 57 2.39 1.24 -11.06
N GLY A 58 1.32 1.45 -10.29
CA GLY A 58 0.46 2.62 -10.42
C GLY A 58 0.94 3.85 -9.65
N ASN A 59 2.03 3.76 -8.87
CA ASN A 59 2.58 4.84 -8.05
C ASN A 59 1.53 5.54 -7.15
N VAL A 60 0.53 4.77 -6.68
CA VAL A 60 -0.55 5.29 -5.82
C VAL A 60 -0.06 5.38 -4.38
N GLU A 61 -0.16 6.55 -3.78
CA GLU A 61 0.21 6.77 -2.39
C GLU A 61 -0.70 5.99 -1.42
N CYS A 62 -0.12 5.49 -0.33
CA CYS A 62 -0.85 4.75 0.71
C CYS A 62 -2.05 5.54 1.25
N GLN A 63 -1.87 6.84 1.43
CA GLN A 63 -2.88 7.74 1.98
C GLN A 63 -4.10 7.93 1.07
N SER A 64 -3.97 7.69 -0.23
CA SER A 64 -5.09 7.76 -1.18
C SER A 64 -6.21 6.77 -0.83
N CYS A 65 -5.85 5.61 -0.27
CA CYS A 65 -6.80 4.59 0.15
C CYS A 65 -6.98 4.54 1.68
N HIS A 66 -5.87 4.71 2.41
CA HIS A 66 -5.85 4.53 3.86
C HIS A 66 -6.02 5.82 4.68
N GLY A 67 -6.06 7.00 4.01
CA GLY A 67 -6.04 8.28 4.71
C GLY A 67 -4.71 8.52 5.44
N PRO A 68 -4.65 9.41 6.44
CA PRO A 68 -3.44 9.72 7.19
C PRO A 68 -3.08 8.61 8.18
N ILE A 69 -2.88 7.39 7.68
CA ILE A 69 -2.73 6.16 8.50
C ILE A 69 -1.56 6.26 9.49
N GLN A 70 -0.52 6.99 9.14
CA GLN A 70 0.65 7.23 10.00
C GLN A 70 0.32 8.10 11.24
N GLU A 71 -0.79 8.82 11.21
CA GLU A 71 -1.26 9.68 12.30
C GLU A 71 -2.37 9.04 13.13
N MET A 72 -2.87 7.86 12.70
CA MET A 72 -3.95 7.16 13.37
C MET A 72 -3.45 6.44 14.62
N GLU A 73 -3.92 6.81 15.78
CA GLU A 73 -3.67 6.10 17.04
C GLU A 73 -4.28 4.69 17.00
N VAL A 74 -5.47 4.56 16.42
CA VAL A 74 -6.13 3.28 16.14
C VAL A 74 -6.55 3.27 14.68
N VAL A 75 -6.08 2.28 13.93
CA VAL A 75 -6.37 2.17 12.50
C VAL A 75 -7.84 1.85 12.26
N TYR A 76 -8.47 2.58 11.35
CA TYR A 76 -9.83 2.34 10.88
C TYR A 76 -9.91 2.41 9.36
N GLN A 77 -10.97 1.86 8.78
CA GLN A 77 -11.20 1.95 7.34
C GLN A 77 -11.60 3.38 6.97
N TRP A 78 -10.70 4.08 6.28
CA TRP A 78 -10.89 5.47 5.82
C TRP A 78 -11.79 5.56 4.60
N SER A 79 -11.43 4.84 3.55
CA SER A 79 -12.16 4.84 2.29
C SER A 79 -13.24 3.77 2.27
N PRO A 80 -14.35 4.00 1.56
CA PRO A 80 -15.48 3.03 1.55
C PRO A 80 -15.13 1.71 0.87
N LEU A 81 -14.11 1.69 0.01
CA LEU A 81 -13.66 0.52 -0.75
C LEU A 81 -14.80 -0.19 -1.51
N SER A 82 -15.82 0.57 -1.89
CA SER A 82 -16.93 0.07 -2.70
C SER A 82 -16.54 -0.04 -4.17
N MET A 83 -17.23 -0.89 -4.93
CA MET A 83 -17.02 -1.03 -6.37
C MET A 83 -17.06 0.34 -7.10
N GLY A 84 -18.05 1.16 -6.78
CA GLY A 84 -18.17 2.49 -7.36
C GLY A 84 -17.00 3.42 -7.02
N TRP A 85 -16.44 3.31 -5.83
CA TRP A 85 -15.27 4.08 -5.42
C TRP A 85 -14.03 3.69 -6.24
N CYS A 86 -13.78 2.38 -6.40
CA CYS A 86 -12.67 1.86 -7.20
C CYS A 86 -12.81 2.27 -8.68
N ILE A 87 -13.99 2.08 -9.28
CA ILE A 87 -14.27 2.43 -10.67
C ILE A 87 -14.09 3.94 -10.89
N ASN A 88 -14.55 4.77 -9.95
CA ASN A 88 -14.40 6.22 -10.07
C ASN A 88 -12.91 6.63 -10.01
N CYS A 89 -12.12 6.00 -9.17
CA CYS A 89 -10.67 6.21 -9.15
C CYS A 89 -10.04 5.82 -10.50
N HIS A 90 -10.32 4.62 -11.02
CA HIS A 90 -9.77 4.14 -12.27
C HIS A 90 -10.14 4.98 -13.50
N ARG A 91 -11.29 5.64 -13.47
CA ARG A 91 -11.72 6.57 -14.52
C ARG A 91 -11.02 7.91 -14.50
N ASN A 92 -10.54 8.32 -13.33
CA ASN A 92 -9.95 9.66 -13.14
C ASN A 92 -8.45 9.62 -12.87
N SER A 93 -7.86 8.45 -12.67
CA SER A 93 -6.43 8.31 -12.46
C SER A 93 -5.71 8.07 -13.77
N GLU A 94 -4.74 8.92 -14.05
CA GLU A 94 -3.82 8.74 -15.18
C GLU A 94 -2.90 7.54 -14.93
N VAL A 95 -2.46 6.91 -16.02
CA VAL A 95 -1.49 5.83 -15.97
C VAL A 95 -0.08 6.40 -15.78
N ASP A 96 0.64 5.94 -14.77
CA ASP A 96 2.07 6.30 -14.61
C ASP A 96 2.91 5.59 -15.69
N GLN A 97 3.08 6.29 -16.81
CA GLN A 97 3.80 5.76 -17.97
C GLN A 97 5.32 5.70 -17.79
N ASN A 98 5.88 6.26 -16.70
CA ASN A 98 7.30 6.16 -16.38
C ASN A 98 7.69 4.81 -15.75
N ASN A 99 6.79 3.84 -15.78
CA ASN A 99 7.01 2.52 -15.24
C ASN A 99 7.36 1.53 -16.37
N ALA A 100 8.44 0.77 -16.18
CA ALA A 100 8.92 -0.21 -17.16
C ALA A 100 7.86 -1.25 -17.58
N TYR A 101 6.89 -1.56 -16.70
CA TYR A 101 5.79 -2.45 -17.03
C TYR A 101 4.90 -1.86 -18.14
N TYR A 102 4.58 -0.57 -18.07
CA TYR A 102 3.75 0.08 -19.09
C TYR A 102 4.53 0.35 -20.37
N GLU A 103 5.81 0.66 -20.29
CA GLU A 103 6.69 0.76 -21.46
C GLU A 103 6.73 -0.56 -22.27
N GLU A 104 6.78 -1.70 -21.58
CA GLU A 104 6.85 -3.01 -22.21
C GLU A 104 5.49 -3.46 -22.79
N HIS A 105 4.38 -3.18 -22.09
CA HIS A 105 3.08 -3.79 -22.41
C HIS A 105 2.11 -2.88 -23.17
N TYR A 106 2.31 -1.57 -23.08
CA TYR A 106 1.41 -0.57 -23.67
C TYR A 106 2.16 0.44 -24.51
N HIS A 107 2.39 0.10 -25.77
CA HIS A 107 2.98 1.02 -26.73
C HIS A 107 1.89 1.94 -27.30
N ASN A 108 2.13 3.24 -27.32
CA ASN A 108 1.24 4.27 -27.88
C ASN A 108 0.01 4.66 -27.01
N LEU A 109 0.12 4.57 -25.70
CA LEU A 109 -0.84 5.28 -24.83
C LEU A 109 -0.71 6.79 -25.06
N SER A 110 -1.84 7.51 -24.96
CA SER A 110 -1.79 8.97 -24.88
C SER A 110 -1.21 9.41 -23.54
N ASP A 111 -0.62 10.59 -23.48
CA ASP A 111 -0.07 11.14 -22.23
C ASP A 111 -1.15 11.35 -21.16
N GLU A 112 -2.42 11.44 -21.56
CA GLU A 112 -3.60 11.59 -20.69
C GLU A 112 -4.38 10.28 -20.49
N ALA A 113 -3.79 9.11 -20.85
CA ALA A 113 -4.48 7.83 -20.72
C ALA A 113 -4.79 7.52 -19.25
N THR A 114 -6.03 7.14 -18.99
CA THR A 114 -6.50 6.74 -17.66
C THR A 114 -6.39 5.23 -17.46
N VAL A 115 -6.53 4.78 -16.22
CA VAL A 115 -6.56 3.36 -15.89
C VAL A 115 -7.75 2.65 -16.56
N GLU A 116 -8.87 3.37 -16.83
CA GLU A 116 -9.99 2.84 -17.62
C GLU A 116 -9.57 2.49 -19.05
N ASP A 117 -8.74 3.34 -19.69
CA ASP A 117 -8.31 3.15 -21.08
C ASP A 117 -7.44 1.90 -21.27
N ILE A 118 -6.78 1.43 -20.23
CA ILE A 118 -6.02 0.17 -20.21
C ILE A 118 -6.82 -1.02 -19.65
N GLY A 119 -8.14 -0.88 -19.54
CA GLY A 119 -9.05 -1.95 -19.10
C GLY A 119 -9.20 -2.09 -17.59
N GLY A 120 -8.76 -1.10 -16.79
CA GLY A 120 -8.85 -1.16 -15.33
C GLY A 120 -10.27 -1.16 -14.76
N THR A 121 -11.31 -0.92 -15.59
CA THR A 121 -12.73 -1.00 -15.20
C THR A 121 -13.42 -2.26 -15.70
N GLU A 122 -12.71 -3.18 -16.36
CA GLU A 122 -13.28 -4.45 -16.78
C GLU A 122 -13.58 -5.35 -15.57
N CYS A 123 -14.74 -6.01 -15.59
CA CYS A 123 -15.21 -6.83 -14.48
C CYS A 123 -14.17 -7.87 -14.02
N GLN A 124 -13.52 -8.54 -14.97
CA GLN A 124 -12.53 -9.59 -14.71
C GLN A 124 -11.20 -9.10 -14.10
N LYS A 125 -10.97 -7.81 -14.05
CA LYS A 125 -9.78 -7.24 -13.38
C LYS A 125 -9.89 -7.26 -11.87
N CYS A 126 -11.13 -7.21 -11.37
CA CYS A 126 -11.44 -7.17 -9.95
C CYS A 126 -12.18 -8.40 -9.46
N HIS A 127 -12.92 -9.11 -10.34
CA HIS A 127 -13.74 -10.26 -10.01
C HIS A 127 -13.25 -11.53 -10.73
N TYR A 128 -13.19 -12.65 -10.02
CA TYR A 128 -12.84 -13.98 -10.55
C TYR A 128 -13.82 -15.05 -10.03
#